data_aa8f95808a2322fce232352f0eeb1b12
#
_entry.id   aa8f95808a2322fce232352f0eeb1b12
#
_cell.length_a   1.000
_cell.length_b   1.000
_cell.length_c   1.000
_cell.angle_alpha   90.00
_cell.angle_beta   90.00
_cell.angle_gamma   90.00
#
_symmetry.space_group_name_H-M   'P 1'
#
loop_
_entity.id
_entity.type
_entity.pdbx_description
1 polymer ?
#
loop_
_entity_poly.entity_id
_entity_poly.type
_entity_poly.pdbx_seq_one_letter_code
_entity_poly.pdbx_strand_id
1 'polypeptide(L)'
;MLQNQYDVVVVGGGPAGSMAAWEAAKGGASVCMLEKDRDIGYPVRCGEAAGESGIKQFVDIKDSWIAERITGAKLVSPSGTFVDVDFASETGFILNRRIFDYDLSRYAANAGAKVFTKAYVKNVLKNNGQVNGVVLDY
;
A
#
# COMPACT_ATOMS: atom_id res chain seq x y z
N MET A 1 -13.66 -7.82 -15.89
CA MET A 1 -14.89 -7.02 -15.73
C MET A 1 -15.19 -6.90 -14.24
N LEU A 2 -15.61 -5.74 -13.73
CA LEU A 2 -16.03 -5.54 -12.35
C LEU A 2 -17.31 -6.37 -12.10
N GLN A 3 -17.33 -7.12 -11.01
CA GLN A 3 -18.50 -7.89 -10.58
C GLN A 3 -19.25 -7.12 -9.48
N ASN A 4 -20.51 -7.48 -9.24
CA ASN A 4 -21.33 -6.81 -8.22
C ASN A 4 -21.16 -7.43 -6.82
N GLN A 5 -20.43 -8.53 -6.69
CA GLN A 5 -20.26 -9.24 -5.43
C GLN A 5 -18.84 -9.81 -5.29
N TYR A 6 -18.26 -9.59 -4.12
CA TYR A 6 -16.98 -10.13 -3.67
C TYR A 6 -17.06 -10.45 -2.18
N ASP A 7 -16.22 -11.36 -1.70
CA ASP A 7 -16.10 -11.63 -0.26
C ASP A 7 -15.39 -10.48 0.45
N VAL A 8 -14.41 -9.87 -0.23
CA VAL A 8 -13.61 -8.76 0.30
C VAL A 8 -13.48 -7.64 -0.74
N VAL A 9 -13.80 -6.43 -0.33
CA VAL A 9 -13.53 -5.21 -1.11
C VAL A 9 -12.50 -4.37 -0.37
N VAL A 10 -11.35 -4.17 -1.00
CA VAL A 10 -10.25 -3.33 -0.50
C VAL A 10 -10.29 -1.98 -1.19
N VAL A 11 -10.31 -0.90 -0.43
CA VAL A 11 -10.33 0.48 -0.94
C VAL A 11 -8.96 1.12 -0.74
N GLY A 12 -8.29 1.44 -1.84
CA GLY A 12 -6.94 1.96 -1.90
C GLY A 12 -5.90 0.89 -2.26
N GLY A 13 -5.10 1.15 -3.30
CA GLY A 13 -4.05 0.28 -3.84
C GLY A 13 -2.65 0.56 -3.29
N GLY A 14 -2.52 1.30 -2.19
CA GLY A 14 -1.23 1.49 -1.52
C GLY A 14 -0.74 0.21 -0.83
N PRO A 15 0.42 0.25 -0.13
CA PRO A 15 1.04 -0.94 0.47
C PRO A 15 0.08 -1.74 1.36
N ALA A 16 -0.63 -1.06 2.26
CA ALA A 16 -1.56 -1.73 3.18
C ALA A 16 -2.71 -2.43 2.45
N GLY A 17 -3.33 -1.74 1.47
CA GLY A 17 -4.42 -2.32 0.69
C GLY A 17 -3.96 -3.47 -0.19
N SER A 18 -2.80 -3.33 -0.84
CA SER A 18 -2.21 -4.39 -1.66
C SER A 18 -1.90 -5.64 -0.83
N MET A 19 -1.33 -5.47 0.38
CA MET A 19 -1.06 -6.58 1.29
C MET A 19 -2.35 -7.24 1.80
N ALA A 20 -3.36 -6.45 2.18
CA ALA A 20 -4.65 -6.97 2.60
C ALA A 20 -5.34 -7.78 1.49
N ALA A 21 -5.32 -7.25 0.26
CA ALA A 21 -5.87 -7.93 -0.90
C ALA A 21 -5.11 -9.22 -1.22
N TRP A 22 -3.79 -9.20 -1.11
CA TRP A 22 -2.94 -10.37 -1.34
C TRP A 22 -3.24 -11.48 -0.33
N GLU A 23 -3.22 -11.18 0.97
CA GLU A 23 -3.48 -12.19 2.00
C GLU A 23 -4.91 -12.75 1.93
N ALA A 24 -5.89 -11.90 1.69
CA ALA A 24 -7.27 -12.38 1.50
C ALA A 24 -7.41 -13.30 0.28
N ALA A 25 -6.79 -12.96 -0.85
CA ALA A 25 -6.82 -13.79 -2.05
C ALA A 25 -6.07 -15.12 -1.87
N LYS A 26 -4.92 -15.12 -1.18
CA LYS A 26 -4.21 -16.34 -0.78
C LYS A 26 -5.07 -17.26 0.08
N GLY A 27 -5.93 -16.69 0.93
CA GLY A 27 -6.89 -17.41 1.74
C GLY A 27 -8.09 -17.97 0.96
N GLY A 28 -8.15 -17.73 -0.35
CA GLY A 28 -9.21 -18.26 -1.24
C GLY A 28 -10.44 -17.35 -1.36
N ALA A 29 -10.42 -16.15 -0.77
CA ALA A 29 -11.51 -15.19 -0.91
C ALA A 29 -11.56 -14.60 -2.33
N SER A 30 -12.75 -14.31 -2.82
CA SER A 30 -12.94 -13.46 -3.99
C SER A 30 -12.70 -12.01 -3.59
N VAL A 31 -11.63 -11.39 -4.13
CA VAL A 31 -11.16 -10.06 -3.71
C VAL A 31 -11.26 -9.06 -4.84
N CYS A 32 -11.77 -7.87 -4.52
CA CYS A 32 -11.74 -6.69 -5.37
C CYS A 32 -10.92 -5.60 -4.68
N MET A 33 -9.88 -5.09 -5.33
CA MET A 33 -9.11 -3.92 -4.88
C MET A 33 -9.38 -2.74 -5.80
N LEU A 34 -9.77 -1.61 -5.23
CA LEU A 34 -10.22 -0.42 -5.92
C LEU A 34 -9.28 0.75 -5.60
N GLU A 35 -8.59 1.26 -6.63
CA GLU A 35 -7.71 2.42 -6.52
C GLU A 35 -8.27 3.59 -7.34
N LYS A 36 -8.34 4.77 -6.73
CA LYS A 36 -8.86 5.98 -7.38
C LYS A 36 -7.94 6.55 -8.45
N ASP A 37 -6.63 6.49 -8.20
CA ASP A 37 -5.64 7.02 -9.11
C ASP A 37 -5.45 6.09 -10.34
N ARG A 38 -4.89 6.61 -11.40
CA ARG A 38 -4.65 5.84 -12.64
C ARG A 38 -3.60 4.75 -12.44
N ASP A 39 -2.57 5.08 -11.68
CA ASP A 39 -1.41 4.22 -11.47
C ASP A 39 -1.20 4.00 -9.98
N ILE A 40 -1.07 2.75 -9.56
CA ILE A 40 -0.72 2.41 -8.17
C ILE A 40 0.69 2.91 -7.87
N GLY A 41 0.86 3.56 -6.69
CA GLY A 41 2.11 4.17 -6.28
C GLY A 41 2.36 5.55 -6.90
N TYR A 42 1.37 6.17 -7.55
CA TYR A 42 1.49 7.52 -8.11
C TYR A 42 0.16 8.30 -8.01
N PRO A 43 0.18 9.58 -7.63
CA PRO A 43 1.34 10.36 -7.19
C PRO A 43 1.84 9.95 -5.80
N VAL A 44 3.15 9.98 -5.60
CA VAL A 44 3.76 9.72 -4.30
C VAL A 44 3.46 10.88 -3.35
N ARG A 45 2.93 10.59 -2.15
CA ARG A 45 2.57 11.57 -1.12
C ARG A 45 3.19 11.23 0.23
N CYS A 46 4.42 10.73 0.20
CA CYS A 46 5.12 10.21 1.37
C CYS A 46 6.62 10.54 1.27
N GLY A 47 7.30 10.66 2.41
CA GLY A 47 8.76 10.78 2.47
C GLY A 47 9.52 9.50 2.14
N GLU A 48 8.81 8.41 1.84
CA GLU A 48 9.33 7.14 1.32
C GLU A 48 10.29 6.38 2.25
N ALA A 49 10.56 6.91 3.45
CA ALA A 49 11.44 6.26 4.42
C ALA A 49 10.77 5.05 5.06
N ALA A 50 11.49 3.94 5.14
CA ALA A 50 11.06 2.71 5.81
C ALA A 50 12.25 1.95 6.40
N GLY A 51 12.04 1.28 7.53
CA GLY A 51 13.04 0.40 8.13
C GLY A 51 13.07 -0.98 7.44
N GLU A 52 14.24 -1.53 7.30
CA GLU A 52 14.45 -2.85 6.69
C GLU A 52 13.68 -3.95 7.43
N SER A 53 13.79 -3.95 8.77
CA SER A 53 13.15 -4.94 9.64
C SER A 53 11.61 -4.90 9.50
N GLY A 54 11.03 -3.71 9.30
CA GLY A 54 9.60 -3.54 9.11
C GLY A 54 9.09 -4.16 7.82
N ILE A 55 9.82 -3.98 6.71
CA ILE A 55 9.43 -4.55 5.41
C ILE A 55 9.60 -6.06 5.39
N LYS A 56 10.72 -6.57 5.94
CA LYS A 56 11.04 -8.01 5.96
C LYS A 56 10.04 -8.88 6.73
N GLN A 57 9.22 -8.28 7.59
CA GLN A 57 8.15 -9.02 8.27
C GLN A 57 7.07 -9.52 7.30
N PHE A 58 6.95 -8.89 6.14
CA PHE A 58 5.85 -9.14 5.20
C PHE A 58 6.31 -9.64 3.85
N VAL A 59 7.44 -9.14 3.35
CA VAL A 59 7.95 -9.46 2.01
C VAL A 59 9.47 -9.43 1.98
N ASP A 60 10.04 -10.23 1.08
CA ASP A 60 11.46 -10.14 0.73
C ASP A 60 11.73 -8.84 -0.04
N ILE A 61 12.78 -8.13 0.39
CA ILE A 61 13.14 -6.84 -0.20
C ILE A 61 13.81 -7.05 -1.55
N LYS A 62 13.39 -6.26 -2.53
CA LYS A 62 14.03 -6.20 -3.85
C LYS A 62 14.86 -4.93 -3.99
N ASP A 63 16.05 -5.04 -4.57
CA ASP A 63 16.91 -3.87 -4.81
C ASP A 63 16.23 -2.82 -5.70
N SER A 64 15.35 -3.24 -6.62
CA SER A 64 14.57 -2.31 -7.46
C SER A 64 13.63 -1.39 -6.67
N TRP A 65 13.29 -1.74 -5.43
CA TRP A 65 12.45 -0.93 -4.56
C TRP A 65 13.22 0.17 -3.83
N ILE A 66 14.56 0.05 -3.77
CA ILE A 66 15.41 0.92 -2.97
C ILE A 66 15.96 2.04 -3.86
N ALA A 67 15.59 3.27 -3.55
CA ALA A 67 16.18 4.45 -4.16
C ALA A 67 17.50 4.82 -3.45
N GLU A 68 17.53 4.72 -2.10
CA GLU A 68 18.71 5.02 -1.30
C GLU A 68 18.68 4.20 0.02
N ARG A 69 19.85 3.89 0.56
CA ARG A 69 20.04 3.29 1.89
C ARG A 69 20.46 4.35 2.88
N ILE A 70 19.82 4.39 4.03
CA ILE A 70 20.06 5.38 5.07
C ILE A 70 20.38 4.69 6.40
N THR A 71 21.30 5.27 7.17
CA THR A 71 21.72 4.77 8.48
C THR A 71 21.33 5.71 9.61
N GLY A 72 20.69 6.82 9.31
CA GLY A 72 20.29 7.79 10.31
C GLY A 72 19.35 8.86 9.74
N ALA A 73 18.87 9.72 10.61
CA ALA A 73 18.02 10.84 10.25
C ALA A 73 18.33 12.07 11.11
N LYS A 74 18.12 13.24 10.55
CA LYS A 74 18.14 14.50 11.31
C LYS A 74 16.70 15.00 11.48
N LEU A 75 16.23 15.05 12.72
CA LEU A 75 14.94 15.63 13.08
C LEU A 75 15.12 17.10 13.41
N VAL A 76 14.43 17.98 12.70
CA VAL A 76 14.54 19.44 12.85
C VAL A 76 13.18 20.00 13.28
N SER A 77 13.17 20.74 14.39
CA SER A 77 11.98 21.45 14.86
C SER A 77 11.74 22.73 14.04
N PRO A 78 10.53 23.31 14.09
CA PRO A 78 10.27 24.60 13.45
C PRO A 78 11.15 25.75 13.95
N SER A 79 11.67 25.69 15.17
CA SER A 79 12.61 26.66 15.75
C SER A 79 14.06 26.45 15.31
N GLY A 80 14.35 25.43 14.48
CA GLY A 80 15.70 25.13 14.01
C GLY A 80 16.51 24.22 14.96
N THR A 81 16.00 23.86 16.12
CA THR A 81 16.62 22.87 16.99
C THR A 81 16.60 21.51 16.31
N PHE A 82 17.69 20.77 16.37
CA PHE A 82 17.74 19.46 15.74
C PHE A 82 18.28 18.36 16.66
N VAL A 83 17.94 17.12 16.32
CA VAL A 83 18.48 15.90 16.90
C VAL A 83 18.92 15.00 15.77
N ASP A 84 20.17 14.52 15.84
CA ASP A 84 20.65 13.46 14.97
C ASP A 84 20.29 12.10 15.57
N VAL A 85 19.67 11.26 14.75
CA VAL A 85 19.27 9.91 15.11
C VAL A 85 20.10 8.94 14.26
N ASP A 86 20.93 8.15 14.92
CA ASP A 86 21.65 7.03 14.33
C ASP A 86 20.77 5.78 14.45
N PHE A 87 20.59 5.04 13.37
CA PHE A 87 19.80 3.81 13.38
C PHE A 87 20.60 2.60 13.93
N ALA A 88 21.82 2.84 14.41
CA ALA A 88 22.72 1.83 14.95
C ALA A 88 23.00 0.69 13.97
N SER A 89 22.44 -0.49 14.21
CA SER A 89 22.63 -1.66 13.36
C SER A 89 21.49 -1.85 12.33
N GLU A 90 20.47 -1.03 12.37
CA GLU A 90 19.34 -1.13 11.42
C GLU A 90 19.61 -0.28 10.18
N THR A 91 19.31 -0.83 9.02
CA THR A 91 19.32 -0.09 7.75
C THR A 91 17.94 0.43 7.46
N GLY A 92 17.82 1.73 7.17
CA GLY A 92 16.64 2.32 6.57
C GLY A 92 16.76 2.41 5.05
N PHE A 93 15.63 2.53 4.41
CA PHE A 93 15.54 2.74 2.95
C PHE A 93 14.72 3.99 2.64
N ILE A 94 15.10 4.66 1.57
CA ILE A 94 14.19 5.50 0.82
C ILE A 94 13.67 4.65 -0.33
N LEU A 95 12.36 4.42 -0.36
CA LEU A 95 11.74 3.51 -1.31
C LEU A 95 11.36 4.22 -2.60
N ASN A 96 11.55 3.55 -3.72
CA ASN A 96 10.89 3.91 -4.97
C ASN A 96 9.44 3.41 -4.91
N ARG A 97 8.53 4.22 -4.36
CA ARG A 97 7.13 3.87 -4.11
C ARG A 97 6.37 3.49 -5.37
N ARG A 98 6.71 4.05 -6.52
CA ARG A 98 6.08 3.67 -7.78
C ARG A 98 6.32 2.21 -8.14
N ILE A 99 7.53 1.70 -7.88
CA ILE A 99 7.89 0.30 -8.14
C ILE A 99 7.38 -0.58 -6.99
N PHE A 100 7.63 -0.16 -5.75
CA PHE A 100 7.26 -0.92 -4.56
C PHE A 100 5.74 -1.18 -4.48
N ASP A 101 4.93 -0.12 -4.53
CA ASP A 101 3.47 -0.25 -4.43
C ASP A 101 2.88 -1.04 -5.60
N TYR A 102 3.41 -0.81 -6.81
CA TYR A 102 3.01 -1.55 -7.99
C TYR A 102 3.30 -3.05 -7.86
N ASP A 103 4.50 -3.42 -7.40
CA ASP A 103 4.86 -4.82 -7.19
C ASP A 103 3.98 -5.49 -6.13
N LEU A 104 3.67 -4.81 -5.02
CA LEU A 104 2.74 -5.35 -4.02
C LEU A 104 1.34 -5.58 -4.60
N SER A 105 0.85 -4.66 -5.43
CA SER A 105 -0.43 -4.83 -6.12
C SER A 105 -0.41 -6.01 -7.09
N ARG A 106 0.72 -6.27 -7.74
CA ARG A 106 0.92 -7.46 -8.59
C ARG A 106 0.89 -8.75 -7.79
N TYR A 107 1.42 -8.77 -6.57
CA TYR A 107 1.28 -9.95 -5.70
C TYR A 107 -0.19 -10.26 -5.42
N ALA A 108 -0.99 -9.22 -5.10
CA ALA A 108 -2.43 -9.40 -4.92
C ALA A 108 -3.10 -9.92 -6.20
N ALA A 109 -2.80 -9.33 -7.35
CA ALA A 109 -3.36 -9.75 -8.64
C ALA A 109 -2.96 -11.19 -9.01
N ASN A 110 -1.71 -11.57 -8.79
CA ASN A 110 -1.22 -12.93 -9.06
C ASN A 110 -1.86 -13.98 -8.13
N ALA A 111 -2.25 -13.59 -6.92
CA ALA A 111 -3.01 -14.45 -6.00
C ALA A 111 -4.50 -14.54 -6.35
N GLY A 112 -4.98 -13.80 -7.34
CA GLY A 112 -6.36 -13.85 -7.83
C GLY A 112 -7.23 -12.62 -7.51
N ALA A 113 -6.72 -11.63 -6.76
CA ALA A 113 -7.44 -10.39 -6.54
C ALA A 113 -7.69 -9.63 -7.85
N LYS A 114 -8.89 -9.07 -8.01
CA LYS A 114 -9.22 -8.21 -9.13
C LYS A 114 -8.86 -6.77 -8.78
N VAL A 115 -7.88 -6.20 -9.47
CA VAL A 115 -7.37 -4.86 -9.23
C VAL A 115 -7.93 -3.90 -10.27
N PHE A 116 -8.57 -2.83 -9.81
CA PHE A 116 -9.13 -1.78 -10.66
C PHE A 116 -8.55 -0.43 -10.27
N THR A 117 -7.99 0.26 -11.23
CA THR A 117 -7.55 1.66 -11.11
C THR A 117 -8.59 2.59 -11.69
N LYS A 118 -8.50 3.89 -11.42
CA LYS A 118 -9.52 4.91 -11.74
C LYS A 118 -10.90 4.58 -11.14
N ALA A 119 -10.93 3.79 -10.07
CA ALA A 119 -12.13 3.33 -9.38
C ALA A 119 -12.28 4.10 -8.07
N TYR A 120 -12.91 5.26 -8.13
CA TYR A 120 -13.07 6.13 -6.96
C TYR A 120 -14.26 5.67 -6.11
N VAL A 121 -13.98 5.21 -4.89
CA VAL A 121 -15.01 4.89 -3.91
C VAL A 121 -15.52 6.19 -3.27
N LYS A 122 -16.78 6.52 -3.53
CA LYS A 122 -17.44 7.74 -3.02
C LYS A 122 -18.07 7.54 -1.65
N ASN A 123 -18.58 6.34 -1.39
CA ASN A 123 -19.34 6.08 -0.19
C ASN A 123 -19.34 4.59 0.16
N VAL A 124 -19.74 4.29 1.40
CA VAL A 124 -19.94 2.93 1.93
C VAL A 124 -21.44 2.65 2.03
N LEU A 125 -21.88 1.55 1.45
CA LEU A 125 -23.26 1.08 1.58
C LEU A 125 -23.43 0.40 2.96
N LYS A 126 -24.41 0.88 3.71
CA LYS A 126 -24.78 0.31 5.02
C LYS A 126 -26.25 -0.07 5.05
N ASN A 127 -26.53 -1.23 5.62
CA ASN A 127 -27.88 -1.68 5.91
C ASN A 127 -27.92 -2.21 7.36
N ASN A 128 -28.81 -1.66 8.18
CA ASN A 128 -28.96 -2.04 9.59
C ASN A 128 -27.62 -1.99 10.38
N GLY A 129 -26.77 -1.00 10.11
CA GLY A 129 -25.47 -0.84 10.76
C GLY A 129 -24.35 -1.71 10.20
N GLN A 130 -24.62 -2.65 9.33
CA GLN A 130 -23.61 -3.46 8.64
C GLN A 130 -23.18 -2.84 7.31
N VAL A 131 -21.87 -2.95 7.02
CA VAL A 131 -21.31 -2.57 5.73
C VAL A 131 -21.59 -3.68 4.71
N ASN A 132 -22.29 -3.34 3.63
CA ASN A 132 -22.71 -4.30 2.59
C ASN A 132 -22.04 -4.03 1.23
N GLY A 133 -21.21 -3.01 1.15
CA GLY A 133 -20.52 -2.69 -0.10
C GLY A 133 -20.06 -1.24 -0.16
N VAL A 134 -19.68 -0.82 -1.36
CA VAL A 134 -19.21 0.53 -1.66
C VAL A 134 -19.91 1.09 -2.90
N VAL A 135 -19.96 2.41 -3.00
CA VAL A 135 -20.44 3.13 -4.18
C VAL A 135 -19.24 3.65 -4.94
N LEU A 136 -19.15 3.32 -6.22
CA LEU A 136 -18.07 3.71 -7.12
C LEU A 136 -18.46 4.83 -8.05
N ASP A 137 -17.47 5.64 -8.40
CA ASP A 137 -17.38 6.40 -9.63
C ASP A 137 -16.29 5.74 -10.49
N TYR A 138 -16.71 5.03 -11.54
CA TYR A 138 -15.81 4.17 -12.35
C TYR A 138 -16.11 4.34 -13.85
#